data_80693185bc9917a9a4208555320ccf20
#
_entry.id   80693185bc9917a9a4208555320ccf20
#
_cell.length_a   1.000
_cell.length_b   1.000
_cell.length_c   1.000
_cell.angle_alpha   90.00
_cell.angle_beta   90.00
_cell.angle_gamma   90.00
#
_symmetry.space_group_name_H-M   'P 1'
#
loop_
_entity.id
_entity.type
_entity.pdbx_description
1 polymer ?
#
loop_
_entity_poly.entity_id
_entity_poly.type
_entity_poly.pdbx_seq_one_letter_code
_entity_poly.pdbx_strand_id
1 'polypeptide(L)'
;MRVSALVLLLASSSAYRLPGPSPSPVARAARSPAPRAAATPETHATLIFLRHGQSVWNEGNLFTGWADVELTTLGKNEAAQGATSMWQEGIKVDVAYTSLLTRARQTLDIVLKITGQEDVPVNSNWRLNERMYGGLTGLNKKETVAKYGEAQVKQWRRSYSTPPPPIDKSSEYWPGNDNKYAHIPDDEIPLSECLKDTVDRCLPYWKSDIMPALQRGKTVLVAAHGNSIRGMLKYLDEISDEVITGLEVPTGIPLVYRLDKNLKPIPSDRACEPLNGYFLVDPEELKKAQEKVANQSKLRYGEGEAK
;
A
#
# COMPACT_ATOMS: atom_id res chain seq x y z
N MET A 1 -37.08 -15.77 -68.06
CA MET A 1 -38.46 -16.00 -68.63
C MET A 1 -39.47 -15.31 -67.75
N ARG A 2 -40.28 -14.41 -68.41
CA ARG A 2 -41.60 -13.81 -68.02
C ARG A 2 -41.61 -13.03 -66.70
N VAL A 3 -41.53 -11.71 -66.69
CA VAL A 3 -42.48 -10.65 -67.10
C VAL A 3 -43.93 -10.89 -66.64
N SER A 4 -44.37 -10.10 -65.72
CA SER A 4 -45.76 -9.52 -65.86
C SER A 4 -45.84 -8.26 -64.95
N ALA A 5 -46.03 -7.19 -65.63
CA ALA A 5 -46.53 -5.90 -65.14
C ALA A 5 -48.02 -5.95 -64.91
N LEU A 6 -48.57 -5.22 -63.99
CA LEU A 6 -49.94 -4.74 -64.08
C LEU A 6 -50.05 -3.31 -63.55
N VAL A 7 -50.77 -2.54 -64.36
CA VAL A 7 -50.90 -1.10 -64.44
C VAL A 7 -52.20 -0.62 -63.76
N LEU A 8 -52.13 0.58 -63.15
CA LEU A 8 -53.18 1.65 -62.98
C LEU A 8 -54.49 1.36 -62.25
N LEU A 9 -54.84 2.26 -61.33
CA LEU A 9 -55.90 3.21 -61.59
C LEU A 9 -55.91 4.39 -60.59
N LEU A 10 -55.87 5.59 -61.10
CA LEU A 10 -56.10 6.88 -60.44
C LEU A 10 -57.54 7.07 -60.02
N ALA A 11 -57.75 7.51 -58.79
CA ALA A 11 -59.04 8.17 -58.43
C ALA A 11 -58.72 9.41 -57.59
N SER A 12 -58.92 10.56 -58.19
CA SER A 12 -58.90 11.88 -57.56
C SER A 12 -60.19 12.11 -56.77
N SER A 13 -60.00 12.32 -55.42
CA SER A 13 -61.10 12.93 -54.63
C SER A 13 -60.57 14.16 -53.90
N SER A 14 -61.11 15.30 -54.33
CA SER A 14 -60.91 16.63 -53.74
C SER A 14 -61.67 16.66 -52.41
N ALA A 15 -60.90 16.73 -51.26
CA ALA A 15 -61.51 16.97 -49.96
C ALA A 15 -61.06 18.33 -49.41
N TYR A 16 -62.06 19.17 -49.18
CA TYR A 16 -61.93 20.47 -48.50
C TYR A 16 -61.24 20.36 -47.16
N ARG A 17 -60.16 21.11 -46.98
CA ARG A 17 -59.52 21.29 -45.69
C ARG A 17 -60.04 22.47 -44.95
N LEU A 18 -60.64 22.24 -43.78
CA LEU A 18 -60.91 23.28 -42.79
C LEU A 18 -59.59 23.74 -42.12
N PRO A 19 -59.41 25.03 -41.79
CA PRO A 19 -58.20 25.49 -41.09
C PRO A 19 -58.20 24.99 -39.64
N GLY A 20 -57.23 24.24 -39.28
CA GLY A 20 -56.96 23.80 -37.89
C GLY A 20 -56.37 24.94 -37.04
N PRO A 21 -56.54 24.90 -35.74
CA PRO A 21 -56.02 25.94 -34.82
C PRO A 21 -54.50 26.03 -34.85
N SER A 22 -53.99 27.26 -34.83
CA SER A 22 -52.58 27.59 -34.78
C SER A 22 -51.93 27.00 -33.51
N PRO A 23 -50.72 26.40 -33.60
CA PRO A 23 -50.04 25.93 -32.44
C PRO A 23 -49.51 27.11 -31.60
N SER A 24 -49.86 27.15 -30.31
CA SER A 24 -49.31 28.07 -29.32
C SER A 24 -47.79 27.87 -29.21
N PRO A 25 -47.00 28.93 -28.97
CA PRO A 25 -45.57 28.80 -28.78
C PRO A 25 -45.28 28.04 -27.48
N VAL A 26 -44.88 26.77 -27.60
CA VAL A 26 -44.34 26.01 -26.47
C VAL A 26 -43.05 26.69 -26.04
N ALA A 27 -43.04 27.27 -24.86
CA ALA A 27 -41.86 27.83 -24.23
C ALA A 27 -40.77 26.73 -24.15
N ARG A 28 -39.72 26.95 -24.91
CA ARG A 28 -38.53 26.09 -24.89
C ARG A 28 -37.89 26.20 -23.50
N ALA A 29 -38.20 25.26 -22.59
CA ALA A 29 -37.52 25.17 -21.29
C ALA A 29 -36.02 25.15 -21.53
N ALA A 30 -35.31 26.14 -21.02
CA ALA A 30 -33.88 26.19 -21.04
C ALA A 30 -33.36 24.95 -20.30
N ARG A 31 -32.74 24.02 -21.02
CA ARG A 31 -32.04 22.90 -20.40
C ARG A 31 -30.91 23.48 -19.55
N SER A 32 -31.01 23.29 -18.25
CA SER A 32 -29.88 23.56 -17.35
C SER A 32 -28.64 22.82 -17.89
N PRO A 33 -27.48 23.49 -17.96
CA PRO A 33 -26.26 22.82 -18.40
C PRO A 33 -26.03 21.61 -17.48
N ALA A 34 -25.80 20.45 -18.07
CA ALA A 34 -25.39 19.26 -17.32
C ALA A 34 -24.20 19.63 -16.42
N PRO A 35 -24.13 19.11 -15.19
CA PRO A 35 -22.99 19.38 -14.32
C PRO A 35 -21.71 19.01 -15.09
N ARG A 36 -20.84 20.01 -15.25
CA ARG A 36 -19.53 19.83 -15.89
C ARG A 36 -18.81 18.77 -15.08
N ALA A 37 -18.47 17.63 -15.69
CA ALA A 37 -17.67 16.61 -15.05
C ALA A 37 -16.47 17.32 -14.38
N ALA A 38 -16.29 17.13 -13.06
CA ALA A 38 -15.17 17.70 -12.35
C ALA A 38 -13.90 17.20 -13.05
N ALA A 39 -13.04 18.14 -13.47
CA ALA A 39 -11.77 17.77 -14.07
C ALA A 39 -11.02 16.89 -13.08
N THR A 40 -10.48 15.76 -13.55
CA THR A 40 -9.63 14.89 -12.72
C THR A 40 -8.51 15.76 -12.12
N PRO A 41 -8.29 15.75 -10.82
CA PRO A 41 -7.23 16.56 -10.21
C PRO A 41 -5.89 16.26 -10.87
N GLU A 42 -5.12 17.31 -11.17
CA GLU A 42 -3.77 17.16 -11.72
C GLU A 42 -2.85 16.55 -10.65
N THR A 43 -2.06 15.55 -11.04
CA THR A 43 -1.05 14.96 -10.17
C THR A 43 0.03 15.99 -9.87
N HIS A 44 0.18 16.34 -8.59
CA HIS A 44 1.23 17.24 -8.10
C HIS A 44 2.49 16.47 -7.70
N ALA A 45 2.34 15.35 -6.99
CA ALA A 45 3.43 14.51 -6.52
C ALA A 45 3.09 13.03 -6.65
N THR A 46 4.10 12.17 -6.69
CA THR A 46 3.94 10.72 -6.69
C THR A 46 4.63 10.13 -5.47
N LEU A 47 3.93 9.27 -4.74
CA LEU A 47 4.46 8.55 -3.59
C LEU A 47 4.41 7.06 -3.85
N ILE A 48 5.52 6.37 -3.67
CA ILE A 48 5.60 4.93 -3.82
C ILE A 48 5.99 4.33 -2.47
N PHE A 49 5.18 3.41 -1.96
CA PHE A 49 5.55 2.55 -0.85
C PHE A 49 6.02 1.20 -1.37
N LEU A 50 7.09 0.69 -0.78
CA LEU A 50 7.62 -0.62 -1.09
C LEU A 50 7.99 -1.34 0.20
N ARG A 51 7.28 -2.42 0.52
CA ARG A 51 7.70 -3.30 1.60
C ARG A 51 8.91 -4.12 1.14
N HIS A 52 9.90 -4.26 2.02
CA HIS A 52 11.06 -5.11 1.76
C HIS A 52 10.66 -6.52 1.31
N GLY A 53 11.48 -7.15 0.47
CA GLY A 53 11.33 -8.54 0.05
C GLY A 53 11.40 -9.52 1.23
N GLN A 54 11.11 -10.79 0.99
CA GLN A 54 11.17 -11.83 2.03
C GLN A 54 12.55 -11.84 2.69
N SER A 55 12.58 -11.75 4.02
CA SER A 55 13.80 -11.91 4.82
C SER A 55 13.97 -13.36 5.32
N VAL A 56 15.20 -13.72 5.76
CA VAL A 56 15.47 -15.04 6.33
C VAL A 56 14.57 -15.36 7.53
N TRP A 57 14.17 -14.37 8.32
CA TRP A 57 13.23 -14.57 9.43
C TRP A 57 11.76 -14.58 8.99
N ASN A 58 11.42 -13.99 7.84
CA ASN A 58 10.10 -14.22 7.24
C ASN A 58 9.96 -15.66 6.76
N GLU A 59 11.00 -16.23 6.15
CA GLU A 59 11.07 -17.63 5.73
C GLU A 59 10.97 -18.57 6.93
N GLY A 60 11.75 -18.31 8.00
CA GLY A 60 11.68 -19.05 9.26
C GLY A 60 10.40 -18.82 10.09
N ASN A 61 9.49 -17.96 9.61
CA ASN A 61 8.25 -17.57 10.30
C ASN A 61 8.47 -17.00 11.71
N LEU A 62 9.54 -16.21 11.90
CA LEU A 62 9.89 -15.59 13.18
C LEU A 62 9.33 -14.18 13.30
N PHE A 63 9.11 -13.72 14.54
CA PHE A 63 8.86 -12.32 14.85
C PHE A 63 10.16 -11.54 14.69
N THR A 64 10.24 -10.65 13.69
CA THR A 64 11.50 -9.99 13.33
C THR A 64 11.71 -8.66 14.08
N GLY A 65 10.75 -7.79 14.05
CA GLY A 65 10.89 -6.45 14.67
C GLY A 65 12.13 -5.71 14.18
N TRP A 66 12.97 -5.25 15.12
CA TRP A 66 14.22 -4.53 14.85
C TRP A 66 15.45 -5.43 14.74
N ALA A 67 15.30 -6.77 14.88
CA ALA A 67 16.39 -7.68 14.55
C ALA A 67 16.82 -7.45 13.10
N ASP A 68 18.13 -7.27 12.90
CA ASP A 68 18.68 -6.91 11.60
C ASP A 68 19.07 -8.15 10.81
N VAL A 69 18.27 -8.47 9.81
CA VAL A 69 18.37 -9.68 9.01
C VAL A 69 18.34 -9.35 7.52
N GLU A 70 18.98 -10.19 6.72
CA GLU A 70 19.08 -10.04 5.27
C GLU A 70 17.85 -10.58 4.53
N LEU A 71 17.75 -10.24 3.24
CA LEU A 71 16.82 -10.83 2.29
C LEU A 71 17.24 -12.26 1.95
N THR A 72 16.24 -13.14 1.75
CA THR A 72 16.46 -14.43 1.08
C THR A 72 16.67 -14.21 -0.42
N THR A 73 17.06 -15.29 -1.13
CA THR A 73 17.09 -15.27 -2.60
C THR A 73 15.72 -14.91 -3.17
N LEU A 74 14.64 -15.45 -2.61
CA LEU A 74 13.27 -15.09 -3.00
C LEU A 74 13.00 -13.60 -2.75
N GLY A 75 13.40 -13.06 -1.60
CA GLY A 75 13.21 -11.64 -1.30
C GLY A 75 13.96 -10.71 -2.24
N LYS A 76 15.16 -11.10 -2.69
CA LYS A 76 15.91 -10.37 -3.73
C LYS A 76 15.17 -10.41 -5.08
N ASN A 77 14.57 -11.56 -5.42
CA ASN A 77 13.77 -11.68 -6.65
C ASN A 77 12.46 -10.88 -6.55
N GLU A 78 11.78 -10.87 -5.40
CA GLU A 78 10.60 -10.03 -5.15
C GLU A 78 10.95 -8.53 -5.35
N ALA A 79 12.07 -8.06 -4.81
CA ALA A 79 12.55 -6.69 -5.01
C ALA A 79 12.86 -6.40 -6.49
N ALA A 80 13.47 -7.35 -7.21
CA ALA A 80 13.77 -7.21 -8.63
C ALA A 80 12.50 -7.16 -9.50
N GLN A 81 11.47 -7.94 -9.17
CA GLN A 81 10.18 -7.89 -9.84
C GLN A 81 9.49 -6.53 -9.62
N GLY A 82 9.46 -6.04 -8.37
CA GLY A 82 8.94 -4.71 -8.07
C GLY A 82 9.68 -3.60 -8.81
N ALA A 83 11.00 -3.69 -8.90
CA ALA A 83 11.82 -2.77 -9.69
C ALA A 83 11.45 -2.79 -11.18
N THR A 84 11.25 -3.98 -11.74
CA THR A 84 10.85 -4.16 -13.14
C THR A 84 9.49 -3.53 -13.40
N SER A 85 8.52 -3.72 -12.50
CA SER A 85 7.20 -3.08 -12.62
C SER A 85 7.31 -1.55 -12.57
N MET A 86 8.15 -0.98 -11.69
CA MET A 86 8.40 0.46 -11.63
C MET A 86 9.06 0.97 -12.94
N TRP A 87 10.01 0.22 -13.46
CA TRP A 87 10.67 0.57 -14.73
C TRP A 87 9.70 0.55 -15.92
N GLN A 88 8.83 -0.46 -16.01
CA GLN A 88 7.80 -0.59 -17.04
C GLN A 88 6.77 0.56 -17.00
N GLU A 89 6.40 1.03 -15.81
CA GLU A 89 5.54 2.21 -15.62
C GLU A 89 6.29 3.54 -15.85
N GLY A 90 7.59 3.50 -16.17
CA GLY A 90 8.41 4.69 -16.43
C GLY A 90 8.63 5.57 -15.19
N ILE A 91 8.52 5.02 -14.00
CA ILE A 91 8.64 5.77 -12.74
C ILE A 91 10.08 6.24 -12.55
N LYS A 92 10.25 7.55 -12.40
CA LYS A 92 11.52 8.21 -12.06
C LYS A 92 11.41 8.76 -10.64
N VAL A 93 12.30 8.31 -9.76
CA VAL A 93 12.35 8.69 -8.34
C VAL A 93 13.26 9.90 -8.18
N ASP A 94 12.82 10.92 -7.45
CA ASP A 94 13.62 12.12 -7.13
C ASP A 94 14.35 11.98 -5.80
N VAL A 95 13.79 11.23 -4.86
CA VAL A 95 14.36 10.98 -3.54
C VAL A 95 13.79 9.68 -2.95
N ALA A 96 14.62 8.93 -2.27
CA ALA A 96 14.22 7.71 -1.57
C ALA A 96 14.41 7.84 -0.06
N TYR A 97 13.52 7.19 0.69
CA TYR A 97 13.55 7.07 2.15
C TYR A 97 13.50 5.60 2.53
N THR A 98 14.29 5.21 3.55
CA THR A 98 14.30 3.84 4.04
C THR A 98 14.58 3.77 5.54
N SER A 99 14.44 2.59 6.11
CA SER A 99 14.80 2.32 7.51
C SER A 99 16.30 2.06 7.69
N LEU A 100 16.73 1.87 8.92
CA LEU A 100 18.11 1.43 9.22
C LEU A 100 18.30 -0.10 9.03
N LEU A 101 17.23 -0.86 8.78
CA LEU A 101 17.28 -2.31 8.74
C LEU A 101 17.72 -2.83 7.36
N THR A 102 18.67 -3.74 7.38
CA THR A 102 19.36 -4.29 6.20
C THR A 102 18.39 -4.76 5.11
N ARG A 103 17.34 -5.49 5.45
CA ARG A 103 16.37 -6.01 4.47
C ARG A 103 15.66 -4.91 3.67
N ALA A 104 15.36 -3.75 4.28
CA ALA A 104 14.73 -2.63 3.58
C ALA A 104 15.74 -1.90 2.68
N ARG A 105 16.97 -1.72 3.17
CA ARG A 105 18.08 -1.12 2.41
C ARG A 105 18.44 -1.98 1.21
N GLN A 106 18.63 -3.30 1.38
CA GLN A 106 18.90 -4.23 0.29
C GLN A 106 17.78 -4.20 -0.77
N THR A 107 16.51 -4.11 -0.33
CA THR A 107 15.38 -3.97 -1.27
C THR A 107 15.50 -2.68 -2.08
N LEU A 108 15.77 -1.56 -1.43
CA LEU A 108 15.94 -0.27 -2.09
C LEU A 108 17.11 -0.27 -3.07
N ASP A 109 18.27 -0.80 -2.65
CA ASP A 109 19.47 -0.87 -3.49
C ASP A 109 19.22 -1.68 -4.78
N ILE A 110 18.51 -2.82 -4.67
CA ILE A 110 18.10 -3.62 -5.82
C ILE A 110 17.20 -2.82 -6.76
N VAL A 111 16.22 -2.09 -6.21
CA VAL A 111 15.29 -1.28 -7.00
C VAL A 111 16.02 -0.18 -7.74
N LEU A 112 16.84 0.61 -7.06
CA LEU A 112 17.58 1.72 -7.67
C LEU A 112 18.53 1.22 -8.77
N LYS A 113 19.22 0.11 -8.53
CA LYS A 113 20.13 -0.50 -9.50
C LYS A 113 19.40 -0.97 -10.76
N ILE A 114 18.29 -1.72 -10.63
CA ILE A 114 17.57 -2.27 -11.79
C ILE A 114 16.89 -1.17 -12.58
N THR A 115 16.42 -0.12 -11.91
CA THR A 115 15.79 1.03 -12.60
C THR A 115 16.80 2.03 -13.15
N GLY A 116 18.14 1.82 -12.94
CA GLY A 116 19.20 2.74 -13.37
C GLY A 116 19.12 4.10 -12.68
N GLN A 117 18.80 4.10 -11.37
CA GLN A 117 18.58 5.32 -10.56
C GLN A 117 19.47 5.33 -9.30
N GLU A 118 20.69 4.81 -9.41
CA GLU A 118 21.63 4.66 -8.28
C GLU A 118 22.09 6.01 -7.70
N ASP A 119 21.98 7.09 -8.47
CA ASP A 119 22.35 8.45 -8.04
C ASP A 119 21.22 9.17 -7.24
N VAL A 120 20.07 8.53 -7.06
CA VAL A 120 18.95 9.12 -6.29
C VAL A 120 19.36 9.31 -4.83
N PRO A 121 19.15 10.52 -4.25
CA PRO A 121 19.41 10.74 -2.83
C PRO A 121 18.61 9.78 -1.93
N VAL A 122 19.30 9.08 -1.05
CA VAL A 122 18.70 8.11 -0.10
C VAL A 122 18.85 8.63 1.33
N ASN A 123 17.73 8.71 2.04
CA ASN A 123 17.66 9.10 3.44
C ASN A 123 17.22 7.90 4.29
N SER A 124 18.07 7.48 5.23
CA SER A 124 17.78 6.39 6.15
C SER A 124 17.44 6.93 7.54
N ASN A 125 16.34 6.43 8.14
CA ASN A 125 15.94 6.85 9.47
C ASN A 125 15.29 5.69 10.24
N TRP A 126 15.68 5.54 11.54
CA TRP A 126 15.15 4.52 12.43
C TRP A 126 13.61 4.63 12.63
N ARG A 127 13.05 5.82 12.48
CA ARG A 127 11.59 6.03 12.57
C ARG A 127 10.81 5.29 11.49
N LEU A 128 11.48 4.83 10.42
CA LEU A 128 10.90 3.95 9.40
C LEU A 128 11.11 2.45 9.67
N ASN A 129 11.78 2.07 10.77
CA ASN A 129 11.97 0.67 11.13
C ASN A 129 10.62 -0.06 11.28
N GLU A 130 10.67 -1.39 11.22
CA GLU A 130 9.51 -2.24 11.52
C GLU A 130 9.01 -2.00 12.96
N ARG A 131 7.80 -2.36 13.26
CA ARG A 131 7.24 -2.37 14.59
C ARG A 131 8.09 -3.20 15.54
N MET A 132 8.37 -2.69 16.73
CA MET A 132 9.10 -3.42 17.76
C MET A 132 8.20 -4.51 18.36
N TYR A 133 8.58 -5.77 18.15
CA TYR A 133 7.80 -6.90 18.66
C TYR A 133 8.11 -7.27 20.12
N GLY A 134 8.99 -6.52 20.76
CA GLY A 134 9.29 -6.72 22.18
C GLY A 134 9.82 -8.11 22.50
N GLY A 135 9.34 -8.71 23.58
CA GLY A 135 9.71 -10.05 24.01
C GLY A 135 9.28 -11.19 23.06
N LEU A 136 8.57 -10.89 21.97
CA LEU A 136 8.26 -11.88 20.93
C LEU A 136 9.38 -11.97 19.89
N THR A 137 10.32 -11.02 19.84
CA THR A 137 11.40 -10.99 18.85
C THR A 137 12.20 -12.29 18.87
N GLY A 138 12.40 -12.92 17.72
CA GLY A 138 13.09 -14.20 17.55
C GLY A 138 12.21 -15.44 17.75
N LEU A 139 11.02 -15.31 18.34
CA LEU A 139 10.11 -16.45 18.52
C LEU A 139 9.45 -16.86 17.20
N ASN A 140 9.23 -18.17 17.02
CA ASN A 140 8.44 -18.69 15.90
C ASN A 140 6.95 -18.39 16.12
N LYS A 141 6.28 -17.85 15.10
CA LYS A 141 4.87 -17.43 15.22
C LYS A 141 3.90 -18.58 15.50
N LYS A 142 4.12 -19.76 14.90
CA LYS A 142 3.26 -20.94 15.13
C LYS A 142 3.46 -21.49 16.57
N GLU A 143 4.71 -21.60 17.00
CA GLU A 143 5.02 -22.04 18.36
C GLU A 143 4.49 -21.06 19.42
N THR A 144 4.56 -19.76 19.12
CA THR A 144 3.99 -18.73 19.99
C THR A 144 2.46 -18.88 20.09
N VAL A 145 1.78 -19.20 18.98
CA VAL A 145 0.34 -19.52 18.98
C VAL A 145 0.06 -20.77 19.82
N ALA A 146 0.86 -21.83 19.68
CA ALA A 146 0.72 -23.03 20.49
C ALA A 146 0.90 -22.77 21.99
N LYS A 147 1.80 -21.84 22.34
CA LYS A 147 2.09 -21.50 23.76
C LYS A 147 1.08 -20.56 24.40
N TYR A 148 0.64 -19.51 23.67
CA TYR A 148 -0.17 -18.43 24.24
C TYR A 148 -1.63 -18.41 23.73
N GLY A 149 -1.97 -19.28 22.80
CA GLY A 149 -3.27 -19.33 22.14
C GLY A 149 -3.39 -18.33 20.97
N GLU A 150 -4.23 -18.70 19.99
CA GLU A 150 -4.42 -17.91 18.76
C GLU A 150 -4.97 -16.50 19.06
N ALA A 151 -5.95 -16.39 19.95
CA ALA A 151 -6.58 -15.12 20.29
C ALA A 151 -5.56 -14.11 20.86
N GLN A 152 -4.70 -14.54 21.79
CA GLN A 152 -3.70 -13.67 22.39
C GLN A 152 -2.63 -13.25 21.37
N VAL A 153 -2.13 -14.18 20.57
CA VAL A 153 -1.13 -13.88 19.54
C VAL A 153 -1.71 -12.99 18.44
N LYS A 154 -2.98 -13.22 18.08
CA LYS A 154 -3.69 -12.34 17.15
C LYS A 154 -3.82 -10.93 17.71
N GLN A 155 -4.12 -10.78 19.01
CA GLN A 155 -4.19 -9.49 19.68
C GLN A 155 -2.83 -8.75 19.59
N TRP A 156 -1.72 -9.40 19.96
CA TRP A 156 -0.38 -8.80 19.86
C TRP A 156 0.03 -8.46 18.43
N ARG A 157 -0.41 -9.24 17.44
CA ARG A 157 -0.06 -9.02 16.05
C ARG A 157 -0.93 -8.00 15.34
N ARG A 158 -2.19 -7.89 15.71
CA ARG A 158 -3.23 -7.22 14.90
C ARG A 158 -4.00 -6.14 15.67
N SER A 159 -3.86 -6.02 16.98
CA SER A 159 -4.49 -4.92 17.69
C SER A 159 -3.85 -3.59 17.29
N TYR A 160 -4.68 -2.56 17.18
CA TYR A 160 -4.18 -1.19 16.96
C TYR A 160 -3.46 -0.64 18.19
N SER A 161 -3.99 -0.95 19.42
CA SER A 161 -3.55 -0.33 20.67
C SER A 161 -2.93 -1.26 21.70
N THR A 162 -2.88 -2.59 21.44
CA THR A 162 -2.31 -3.54 22.41
C THR A 162 -0.93 -3.99 21.97
N PRO A 163 0.17 -3.56 22.64
CA PRO A 163 1.52 -4.00 22.31
C PRO A 163 1.77 -5.45 22.80
N PRO A 164 2.73 -6.15 22.22
CA PRO A 164 3.27 -7.38 22.79
C PRO A 164 4.04 -7.11 24.09
N PRO A 165 4.40 -8.17 24.87
CA PRO A 165 5.23 -7.99 26.05
C PRO A 165 6.54 -7.22 25.73
N PRO A 166 7.01 -6.35 26.63
CA PRO A 166 8.24 -5.61 26.41
C PRO A 166 9.46 -6.54 26.29
N ILE A 167 10.48 -6.13 25.54
CA ILE A 167 11.77 -6.82 25.52
C ILE A 167 12.55 -6.51 26.79
N ASP A 168 13.30 -7.50 27.28
CA ASP A 168 14.29 -7.27 28.33
C ASP A 168 15.53 -6.57 27.72
N LYS A 169 16.05 -5.55 28.38
CA LYS A 169 17.29 -4.85 27.94
C LYS A 169 18.55 -5.72 27.96
N SER A 170 18.50 -6.87 28.62
CA SER A 170 19.58 -7.89 28.58
C SER A 170 19.49 -8.81 27.34
N SER A 171 18.40 -8.75 26.58
CA SER A 171 18.23 -9.56 25.37
C SER A 171 19.25 -9.18 24.31
N GLU A 172 19.77 -10.18 23.59
CA GLU A 172 20.60 -9.96 22.40
C GLU A 172 19.91 -9.14 21.31
N TYR A 173 18.56 -9.13 21.28
CA TYR A 173 17.75 -8.37 20.33
C TYR A 173 17.37 -6.97 20.81
N TRP A 174 17.86 -6.54 21.97
CA TRP A 174 17.63 -5.18 22.45
C TRP A 174 18.38 -4.15 21.58
N PRO A 175 17.67 -3.24 20.87
CA PRO A 175 18.33 -2.33 19.94
C PRO A 175 19.33 -1.37 20.61
N GLY A 176 19.18 -1.08 21.89
CA GLY A 176 20.13 -0.24 22.65
C GLY A 176 21.55 -0.79 22.71
N ASN A 177 21.75 -2.09 22.42
CA ASN A 177 23.08 -2.71 22.32
C ASN A 177 23.73 -2.53 20.94
N ASP A 178 23.02 -2.00 19.94
CA ASP A 178 23.52 -1.85 18.57
C ASP A 178 23.98 -0.40 18.31
N ASN A 179 25.24 -0.23 17.95
CA ASN A 179 25.85 1.07 17.68
C ASN A 179 25.11 1.93 16.65
N LYS A 180 24.33 1.33 15.74
CA LYS A 180 23.51 2.09 14.77
C LYS A 180 22.44 2.95 15.45
N TYR A 181 22.05 2.63 16.69
CA TYR A 181 21.06 3.36 17.48
C TYR A 181 21.69 4.18 18.62
N ALA A 182 23.03 4.21 18.77
CA ALA A 182 23.71 4.91 19.86
C ALA A 182 23.44 6.42 19.91
N HIS A 183 22.93 7.01 18.83
CA HIS A 183 22.52 8.41 18.76
C HIS A 183 21.10 8.67 19.27
N ILE A 184 20.36 7.61 19.63
CA ILE A 184 18.99 7.69 20.13
C ILE A 184 19.04 7.55 21.66
N PRO A 185 18.39 8.45 22.43
CA PRO A 185 18.24 8.26 23.86
C PRO A 185 17.56 6.92 24.18
N ASP A 186 18.03 6.23 25.22
CA ASP A 186 17.54 4.89 25.61
C ASP A 186 16.04 4.85 25.89
N ASP A 187 15.45 5.94 26.33
CA ASP A 187 14.03 6.09 26.62
C ASP A 187 13.18 6.34 25.36
N GLU A 188 13.80 6.73 24.26
CA GLU A 188 13.14 6.83 22.94
C GLU A 188 13.15 5.48 22.17
N ILE A 189 14.01 4.52 22.55
CA ILE A 189 14.04 3.20 21.93
C ILE A 189 12.87 2.37 22.49
N PRO A 190 11.89 1.95 21.65
CA PRO A 190 10.70 1.27 22.15
C PRO A 190 11.03 -0.13 22.67
N LEU A 191 10.54 -0.48 23.86
CA LEU A 191 10.61 -1.84 24.41
C LEU A 191 9.65 -2.81 23.72
N SER A 192 8.52 -2.30 23.24
CA SER A 192 7.55 -2.98 22.38
C SER A 192 6.63 -1.95 21.74
N GLU A 193 5.99 -2.27 20.63
CA GLU A 193 5.05 -1.37 19.95
C GLU A 193 3.78 -2.12 19.54
N CYS A 194 2.61 -1.49 19.76
CA CYS A 194 1.42 -1.75 18.97
C CYS A 194 1.47 -0.95 17.66
N LEU A 195 0.43 -1.06 16.82
CA LEU A 195 0.42 -0.31 15.55
C LEU A 195 0.32 1.21 15.80
N LYS A 196 -0.42 1.64 16.81
CA LYS A 196 -0.52 3.05 17.22
C LYS A 196 0.86 3.63 17.54
N ASP A 197 1.66 2.94 18.37
CA ASP A 197 3.00 3.39 18.75
C ASP A 197 3.91 3.51 17.52
N THR A 198 3.79 2.55 16.57
CA THR A 198 4.52 2.60 15.29
C THR A 198 4.12 3.83 14.47
N VAL A 199 2.82 4.16 14.40
CA VAL A 199 2.31 5.38 13.75
C VAL A 199 2.91 6.62 14.40
N ASP A 200 2.81 6.71 15.73
CA ASP A 200 3.29 7.87 16.51
C ASP A 200 4.81 8.09 16.32
N ARG A 201 5.58 7.01 16.15
CA ARG A 201 7.00 7.05 15.85
C ARG A 201 7.31 7.46 14.41
N CYS A 202 6.53 7.01 13.43
CA CYS A 202 6.76 7.31 12.01
C CYS A 202 6.35 8.75 11.65
N LEU A 203 5.24 9.26 12.20
CA LEU A 203 4.64 10.52 11.80
C LEU A 203 5.54 11.75 11.95
N PRO A 204 6.38 11.91 12.98
CA PRO A 204 7.31 13.03 13.03
C PRO A 204 8.22 13.10 11.81
N TYR A 205 8.83 11.97 11.42
CA TYR A 205 9.71 11.90 10.25
C TYR A 205 8.95 12.06 8.94
N TRP A 206 7.74 11.54 8.85
CA TRP A 206 6.84 11.79 7.73
C TRP A 206 6.61 13.30 7.52
N LYS A 207 6.32 14.03 8.60
CA LYS A 207 6.00 15.45 8.55
C LYS A 207 7.23 16.34 8.32
N SER A 208 8.40 15.99 8.88
CA SER A 208 9.61 16.81 8.78
C SER A 208 10.39 16.61 7.49
N ASP A 209 10.35 15.41 6.89
CA ASP A 209 11.25 15.03 5.80
C ASP A 209 10.52 14.58 4.54
N ILE A 210 9.57 13.63 4.65
CA ILE A 210 8.89 13.02 3.49
C ILE A 210 7.88 14.00 2.90
N MET A 211 6.99 14.54 3.73
CA MET A 211 5.95 15.47 3.31
C MET A 211 6.49 16.73 2.60
N PRO A 212 7.57 17.38 3.07
CA PRO A 212 8.17 18.50 2.35
C PRO A 212 8.71 18.15 0.96
N ALA A 213 9.19 16.91 0.75
CA ALA A 213 9.59 16.46 -0.59
C ALA A 213 8.37 16.35 -1.52
N LEU A 214 7.27 15.77 -1.04
CA LEU A 214 5.99 15.70 -1.77
C LEU A 214 5.40 17.07 -2.05
N GLN A 215 5.47 18.02 -1.10
CA GLN A 215 5.03 19.41 -1.29
C GLN A 215 5.77 20.12 -2.42
N ARG A 216 7.02 19.72 -2.70
CA ARG A 216 7.81 20.24 -3.83
C ARG A 216 7.51 19.51 -5.15
N GLY A 217 6.47 18.68 -5.20
CA GLY A 217 6.08 17.96 -6.42
C GLY A 217 6.98 16.78 -6.79
N LYS A 218 7.77 16.26 -5.84
CA LYS A 218 8.70 15.16 -6.10
C LYS A 218 8.01 13.81 -6.20
N THR A 219 8.64 12.90 -6.95
CA THR A 219 8.38 11.47 -6.89
C THR A 219 9.23 10.85 -5.78
N VAL A 220 8.56 10.35 -4.75
CA VAL A 220 9.17 9.85 -3.52
C VAL A 220 8.99 8.34 -3.41
N LEU A 221 10.09 7.61 -3.19
CA LEU A 221 10.06 6.17 -2.88
C LEU A 221 10.32 5.96 -1.38
N VAL A 222 9.44 5.25 -0.69
CA VAL A 222 9.61 4.82 0.70
C VAL A 222 9.73 3.31 0.75
N ALA A 223 10.95 2.80 0.89
CA ALA A 223 11.24 1.38 1.07
C ALA A 223 11.32 1.05 2.56
N ALA A 224 10.29 0.36 3.10
CA ALA A 224 10.15 0.16 4.53
C ALA A 224 9.51 -1.20 4.89
N HIS A 225 8.68 -1.26 5.92
CA HIS A 225 8.18 -2.51 6.50
C HIS A 225 6.65 -2.53 6.58
N GLY A 226 6.08 -3.73 6.81
CA GLY A 226 4.64 -3.91 6.81
C GLY A 226 3.91 -3.00 7.79
N ASN A 227 4.40 -2.84 9.02
CA ASN A 227 3.71 -2.01 10.02
C ASN A 227 4.02 -0.52 9.87
N SER A 228 5.25 -0.12 9.54
CA SER A 228 5.56 1.29 9.27
C SER A 228 4.81 1.83 8.06
N ILE A 229 4.71 1.04 6.97
CA ILE A 229 3.90 1.42 5.80
C ILE A 229 2.42 1.51 6.18
N ARG A 230 1.85 0.52 6.92
CA ARG A 230 0.46 0.60 7.40
C ARG A 230 0.20 1.86 8.23
N GLY A 231 1.16 2.26 9.06
CA GLY A 231 1.06 3.51 9.82
C GLY A 231 0.92 4.74 8.93
N MET A 232 1.72 4.81 7.89
CA MET A 232 1.67 5.92 6.91
C MET A 232 0.40 5.86 6.05
N LEU A 233 -0.03 4.67 5.63
CA LEU A 233 -1.29 4.48 4.88
C LEU A 233 -2.52 4.88 5.69
N LYS A 234 -2.55 4.53 7.00
CA LYS A 234 -3.62 4.95 7.89
C LYS A 234 -3.76 6.47 7.94
N TYR A 235 -2.64 7.18 8.00
CA TYR A 235 -2.64 8.65 8.01
C TYR A 235 -3.03 9.22 6.64
N LEU A 236 -2.53 8.66 5.54
CA LEU A 236 -2.72 9.18 4.19
C LEU A 236 -4.16 9.00 3.68
N ASP A 237 -4.75 7.83 3.91
CA ASP A 237 -6.10 7.46 3.48
C ASP A 237 -7.17 7.59 4.57
N GLU A 238 -6.82 8.15 5.74
CA GLU A 238 -7.72 8.35 6.88
C GLU A 238 -8.43 7.04 7.31
N ILE A 239 -7.71 5.90 7.24
CA ILE A 239 -8.27 4.56 7.50
C ILE A 239 -8.59 4.38 8.99
N SER A 240 -9.75 3.78 9.31
CA SER A 240 -10.13 3.50 10.70
C SER A 240 -9.21 2.49 11.40
N ASP A 241 -9.25 2.45 12.74
CA ASP A 241 -8.43 1.54 13.54
C ASP A 241 -8.77 0.08 13.25
N GLU A 242 -10.04 -0.22 13.01
CA GLU A 242 -10.53 -1.57 12.70
C GLU A 242 -10.05 -2.04 11.34
N VAL A 243 -10.17 -1.19 10.32
CA VAL A 243 -9.83 -1.53 8.94
C VAL A 243 -8.32 -1.69 8.77
N ILE A 244 -7.51 -0.78 9.35
CA ILE A 244 -6.04 -0.82 9.19
C ILE A 244 -5.41 -2.10 9.75
N THR A 245 -6.02 -2.69 10.79
CA THR A 245 -5.50 -3.93 11.40
C THR A 245 -5.60 -5.13 10.47
N GLY A 246 -6.55 -5.13 9.54
CA GLY A 246 -6.77 -6.16 8.52
C GLY A 246 -6.00 -5.94 7.22
N LEU A 247 -5.45 -4.73 7.00
CA LEU A 247 -4.75 -4.42 5.75
C LEU A 247 -3.42 -5.19 5.64
N GLU A 248 -3.23 -5.90 4.54
CA GLU A 248 -1.98 -6.61 4.25
C GLU A 248 -1.18 -5.87 3.19
N VAL A 249 0.09 -5.59 3.50
CA VAL A 249 1.07 -5.03 2.57
C VAL A 249 2.01 -6.15 2.13
N PRO A 250 1.91 -6.63 0.88
CA PRO A 250 2.76 -7.72 0.39
C PRO A 250 4.22 -7.28 0.22
N THR A 251 5.15 -8.26 0.24
CA THR A 251 6.58 -8.01 0.05
C THR A 251 6.90 -7.73 -1.42
N GLY A 252 7.81 -6.79 -1.68
CA GLY A 252 8.38 -6.54 -3.00
C GLY A 252 7.44 -5.93 -4.04
N ILE A 253 6.19 -5.65 -3.71
CA ILE A 253 5.20 -5.09 -4.65
C ILE A 253 5.04 -3.59 -4.40
N PRO A 254 5.40 -2.71 -5.36
CA PRO A 254 5.25 -1.28 -5.21
C PRO A 254 3.77 -0.86 -5.14
N LEU A 255 3.44 0.02 -4.20
CA LEU A 255 2.14 0.66 -4.04
C LEU A 255 2.27 2.14 -4.39
N VAL A 256 1.58 2.60 -5.41
CA VAL A 256 1.70 3.95 -5.97
C VAL A 256 0.50 4.80 -5.58
N TYR A 257 0.79 6.01 -5.12
CA TYR A 257 -0.16 7.09 -4.89
C TYR A 257 0.16 8.27 -5.78
N ARG A 258 -0.86 8.80 -6.44
CA ARG A 258 -0.83 10.12 -7.05
C ARG A 258 -1.46 11.10 -6.09
N LEU A 259 -0.80 12.21 -5.82
CA LEU A 259 -1.23 13.19 -4.83
C LEU A 259 -1.52 14.54 -5.51
N ASP A 260 -2.58 15.22 -5.04
CA ASP A 260 -2.89 16.59 -5.44
C ASP A 260 -1.99 17.61 -4.72
N LYS A 261 -2.20 18.90 -4.97
CA LYS A 261 -1.43 20.00 -4.34
C LYS A 261 -1.58 20.09 -2.82
N ASN A 262 -2.64 19.50 -2.28
CA ASN A 262 -2.86 19.42 -0.83
C ASN A 262 -2.34 18.11 -0.24
N LEU A 263 -1.62 17.32 -1.02
CA LEU A 263 -1.13 15.97 -0.72
C LEU A 263 -2.26 14.97 -0.40
N LYS A 264 -3.46 15.21 -0.92
CA LYS A 264 -4.55 14.23 -0.83
C LYS A 264 -4.40 13.22 -1.95
N PRO A 265 -4.63 11.93 -1.66
CA PRO A 265 -4.65 10.90 -2.69
C PRO A 265 -5.69 11.20 -3.76
N ILE A 266 -5.29 11.11 -5.01
CA ILE A 266 -6.19 11.14 -6.17
C ILE A 266 -6.65 9.70 -6.39
N PRO A 267 -7.96 9.40 -6.30
CA PRO A 267 -8.47 8.06 -6.53
C PRO A 267 -8.04 7.52 -7.90
N SER A 268 -7.59 6.29 -7.94
CA SER A 268 -7.23 5.58 -9.17
C SER A 268 -8.33 4.59 -9.52
N ASP A 269 -8.59 4.37 -10.81
CA ASP A 269 -9.42 3.28 -11.31
C ASP A 269 -8.78 1.89 -11.05
N ARG A 270 -7.46 1.86 -10.78
CA ARG A 270 -6.70 0.67 -10.34
C ARG A 270 -6.63 0.55 -8.81
N ALA A 271 -7.30 1.42 -8.05
CA ALA A 271 -7.21 1.44 -6.58
C ALA A 271 -7.62 0.09 -5.96
N CYS A 272 -6.95 -0.25 -4.87
CA CYS A 272 -7.25 -1.46 -4.09
C CYS A 272 -7.85 -1.03 -2.74
N GLU A 273 -9.17 -1.04 -2.64
CA GLU A 273 -9.85 -0.66 -1.39
C GLU A 273 -9.26 -1.40 -0.17
N PRO A 274 -9.10 -0.71 0.97
CA PRO A 274 -9.56 0.66 1.31
C PRO A 274 -8.57 1.77 0.91
N LEU A 275 -7.60 1.49 0.05
CA LEU A 275 -6.55 2.41 -0.38
C LEU A 275 -6.99 3.18 -1.63
N ASN A 276 -6.64 4.48 -1.72
CA ASN A 276 -6.76 5.26 -2.95
C ASN A 276 -5.59 5.00 -3.92
N GLY A 277 -4.52 4.37 -3.45
CA GLY A 277 -3.39 3.93 -4.25
C GLY A 277 -3.61 2.58 -4.94
N TYR A 278 -2.69 2.20 -5.82
CA TYR A 278 -2.73 0.95 -6.55
C TYR A 278 -1.38 0.23 -6.54
N PHE A 279 -1.43 -1.10 -6.52
CA PHE A 279 -0.23 -1.94 -6.58
C PHE A 279 0.20 -2.18 -8.03
N LEU A 280 1.51 -2.20 -8.28
CA LEU A 280 2.09 -2.48 -9.61
C LEU A 280 2.21 -4.00 -9.84
N VAL A 281 1.08 -4.67 -9.82
CA VAL A 281 0.97 -6.11 -10.05
C VAL A 281 -0.46 -6.44 -10.52
N ASP A 282 -0.62 -7.59 -11.15
CA ASP A 282 -1.94 -8.11 -11.51
C ASP A 282 -2.82 -8.35 -10.27
N PRO A 283 -4.13 -8.06 -10.30
CA PRO A 283 -5.02 -8.22 -9.15
C PRO A 283 -5.07 -9.64 -8.56
N GLU A 284 -4.98 -10.67 -9.38
CA GLU A 284 -4.96 -12.06 -8.94
C GLU A 284 -3.66 -12.40 -8.18
N GLU A 285 -2.53 -11.90 -8.67
CA GLU A 285 -1.23 -12.04 -8.01
C GLU A 285 -1.20 -11.26 -6.70
N LEU A 286 -1.76 -10.04 -6.67
CA LEU A 286 -1.89 -9.25 -5.47
C LEU A 286 -2.65 -10.02 -4.38
N LYS A 287 -3.81 -10.59 -4.73
CA LYS A 287 -4.63 -11.37 -3.80
C LYS A 287 -3.84 -12.54 -3.20
N LYS A 288 -3.14 -13.31 -4.04
CA LYS A 288 -2.30 -14.44 -3.58
C LYS A 288 -1.19 -13.97 -2.63
N ALA A 289 -0.54 -12.84 -2.94
CA ALA A 289 0.52 -12.26 -2.11
C ALA A 289 -0.02 -11.79 -0.76
N GLN A 290 -1.18 -11.15 -0.71
CA GLN A 290 -1.84 -10.73 0.53
C GLN A 290 -2.27 -11.93 1.38
N GLU A 291 -2.87 -12.97 0.79
CA GLU A 291 -3.24 -14.21 1.47
C GLU A 291 -2.02 -14.92 2.08
N LYS A 292 -0.88 -14.95 1.37
CA LYS A 292 0.38 -15.49 1.89
C LYS A 292 0.80 -14.78 3.18
N VAL A 293 0.70 -13.45 3.25
CA VAL A 293 1.02 -12.68 4.45
C VAL A 293 0.01 -12.94 5.58
N ALA A 294 -1.29 -12.95 5.26
CA ALA A 294 -2.37 -13.18 6.24
C ALA A 294 -2.26 -14.56 6.91
N ASN A 295 -1.83 -15.57 6.16
CA ASN A 295 -1.79 -16.96 6.63
C ASN A 295 -0.53 -17.35 7.42
N GLN A 296 0.47 -16.47 7.57
CA GLN A 296 1.74 -16.77 8.26
C GLN A 296 1.60 -17.32 9.69
N SER A 297 0.52 -17.02 10.39
CA SER A 297 0.29 -17.50 11.76
C SER A 297 -0.83 -18.53 11.89
N LYS A 298 -1.51 -18.87 10.79
CA LYS A 298 -2.55 -19.90 10.86
C LYS A 298 -1.89 -21.27 11.00
N LEU A 299 -2.28 -22.03 12.02
CA LEU A 299 -1.98 -23.45 12.09
C LEU A 299 -2.74 -24.12 10.95
N ARG A 300 -2.04 -24.83 10.05
CA ARG A 300 -2.73 -25.74 9.11
C ARG A 300 -3.25 -26.90 9.94
N TYR A 301 -4.56 -27.11 9.96
CA TYR A 301 -5.15 -28.32 10.50
C TYR A 301 -4.55 -29.50 9.71
N GLY A 302 -3.81 -30.40 10.38
CA GLY A 302 -3.23 -31.62 9.80
C GLY A 302 -1.70 -31.78 9.89
N GLU A 303 -0.92 -30.77 10.32
CA GLU A 303 0.54 -30.94 10.50
C GLU A 303 0.98 -31.18 11.96
N GLY A 304 0.02 -31.44 12.88
CA GLY A 304 0.26 -31.62 14.32
C GLY A 304 0.16 -33.07 14.83
N GLU A 305 -0.04 -34.07 13.97
CA GLU A 305 -0.07 -35.46 14.40
C GLU A 305 0.90 -36.31 13.56
N ALA A 306 2.21 -36.11 13.79
CA ALA A 306 3.22 -37.12 13.50
C ALA A 306 4.53 -36.74 14.19
N LYS A 307 4.63 -37.00 15.50
CA LYS A 307 5.73 -37.70 16.21
C LYS A 307 5.61 -37.46 17.72
#